data_64de268e90dd7c7a65a21b622d0210ff
#
_entry.id   64de268e90dd7c7a65a21b622d0210ff
#
_cell.length_a   1.000
_cell.length_b   1.000
_cell.length_c   1.000
_cell.angle_alpha   90.00
_cell.angle_beta   90.00
_cell.angle_gamma   90.00
#
_symmetry.space_group_name_H-M   'P 1'
#
loop_
_entity.id
_entity.type
_entity.pdbx_description
1 polymer ?
#
loop_
_entity_poly.entity_id
_entity_poly.type
_entity_poly.pdbx_seq_one_letter_code
_entity_poly.pdbx_strand_id
1 'polypeptide(L)'
;MEKKYLILVMLLSLFIVNGQNNKTVKWINENAIEIENANPDSELTIFKNNTPNKFANAKIFGFGEASHNTKEFFDIKAKFFKYLVKNQGVRIFIMEDEYQAESGINEWISGGNGNIKTIAKNFNMYFWNTKEIVNLLQWMRNYNLDKPKENQIRFYGMDIELGKKINLTIREFINKNKIIVEEDLLKIADSCSNKMIDYTKFNNWWQYQIPKLIKLKKEILNSEIKDKEYKSVIRSLNYLIAYTEYASKVKSKFPESTEFRDLKMFENVKWIVENESKNGKAFIWAHNEHINKKEMWSTGSSIINLGRHLKDYYKDEYYSVGFDFGIGKINGFVVDKKKGNHWKTYDIIKPFKKTYAKTLMSINKDICFVDLQKAIENGSSNFFSKKNKHILIGAGGYKPKPLHKIMISKIYTETYDGLIFVKEISKPEYNWEK
;
A
#
# COMPACT_ATOMS: atom_id res chain seq x y z
N MET A 1 44.77 -15.05 33.32
CA MET A 1 44.96 -14.23 32.09
C MET A 1 43.76 -14.19 31.18
N GLU A 2 43.04 -15.27 30.98
CA GLU A 2 41.88 -15.34 30.06
C GLU A 2 40.73 -14.38 30.38
N LYS A 3 40.37 -14.16 31.65
CA LYS A 3 39.27 -13.22 32.02
C LYS A 3 39.56 -11.75 31.67
N LYS A 4 40.83 -11.33 31.71
CA LYS A 4 41.23 -9.96 31.35
C LYS A 4 41.17 -9.74 29.83
N TYR A 5 41.54 -10.74 29.04
CA TYR A 5 41.44 -10.68 27.57
C TYR A 5 39.95 -10.64 27.11
N LEU A 6 39.06 -11.41 27.79
CA LEU A 6 37.65 -11.42 27.48
C LEU A 6 36.98 -10.04 27.74
N ILE A 7 37.38 -9.38 28.85
CA ILE A 7 36.89 -8.03 29.20
C ILE A 7 37.43 -6.99 28.19
N LEU A 8 38.67 -7.10 27.78
CA LEU A 8 39.27 -6.18 26.80
C LEU A 8 38.64 -6.33 25.41
N VAL A 9 38.36 -7.56 24.98
CA VAL A 9 37.64 -7.84 23.73
C VAL A 9 36.20 -7.32 23.78
N MET A 10 35.52 -7.50 24.93
CA MET A 10 34.17 -6.90 25.13
C MET A 10 34.18 -5.35 25.11
N LEU A 11 35.18 -4.73 25.76
CA LEU A 11 35.30 -3.26 25.75
C LEU A 11 35.64 -2.75 24.34
N LEU A 12 36.59 -3.37 23.65
CA LEU A 12 36.89 -3.02 22.25
C LEU A 12 35.69 -3.19 21.31
N SER A 13 34.92 -4.26 21.47
CA SER A 13 33.68 -4.45 20.67
C SER A 13 32.63 -3.38 20.94
N LEU A 14 32.48 -2.92 22.19
CA LEU A 14 31.58 -1.83 22.55
C LEU A 14 32.03 -0.48 21.96
N PHE A 15 33.33 -0.18 21.93
CA PHE A 15 33.86 1.03 21.29
C PHE A 15 33.71 1.00 19.77
N ILE A 16 33.87 -0.14 19.11
CA ILE A 16 33.66 -0.29 17.66
C ILE A 16 32.19 -0.11 17.30
N VAL A 17 31.28 -0.70 18.05
CA VAL A 17 29.82 -0.59 17.80
C VAL A 17 29.33 0.85 18.01
N ASN A 18 29.77 1.52 19.07
CA ASN A 18 29.41 2.93 19.31
C ASN A 18 30.02 3.85 18.25
N GLY A 19 31.27 3.62 17.83
CA GLY A 19 31.93 4.40 16.78
C GLY A 19 31.24 4.24 15.41
N GLN A 20 30.75 3.05 15.06
CA GLN A 20 30.04 2.80 13.82
C GLN A 20 28.63 3.43 13.82
N ASN A 21 27.91 3.39 14.94
CA ASN A 21 26.62 4.07 15.09
C ASN A 21 26.78 5.59 14.96
N ASN A 22 27.81 6.18 15.55
CA ASN A 22 28.07 7.62 15.44
C ASN A 22 28.37 8.05 13.99
N LYS A 23 29.12 7.25 13.23
CA LYS A 23 29.40 7.51 11.81
C LYS A 23 28.11 7.43 10.97
N THR A 24 27.27 6.44 11.22
CA THR A 24 25.98 6.27 10.53
C THR A 24 25.04 7.44 10.82
N VAL A 25 24.89 7.81 12.08
CA VAL A 25 24.04 8.94 12.50
C VAL A 25 24.52 10.26 11.88
N LYS A 26 25.86 10.50 11.90
CA LYS A 26 26.47 11.68 11.27
C LYS A 26 26.14 11.72 9.78
N TRP A 27 26.38 10.60 9.05
CA TRP A 27 26.09 10.54 7.62
C TRP A 27 24.61 10.83 7.31
N ILE A 28 23.65 10.24 8.07
CA ILE A 28 22.23 10.46 7.87
C ILE A 28 21.89 11.93 8.14
N ASN A 29 22.42 12.55 9.19
CA ASN A 29 22.17 13.96 9.48
C ASN A 29 22.65 14.89 8.36
N GLU A 30 23.74 14.55 7.69
CA GLU A 30 24.33 15.32 6.59
C GLU A 30 23.63 15.07 5.24
N ASN A 31 23.08 13.87 5.01
CA ASN A 31 22.63 13.44 3.68
C ASN A 31 21.10 13.19 3.57
N ALA A 32 20.42 12.91 4.67
CA ALA A 32 18.96 12.77 4.63
C ALA A 32 18.28 14.11 4.41
N ILE A 33 17.27 14.10 3.55
CA ILE A 33 16.43 15.28 3.25
C ILE A 33 15.40 15.42 4.37
N GLU A 34 15.39 16.57 5.03
CA GLU A 34 14.41 16.84 6.06
C GLU A 34 13.01 17.03 5.46
N ILE A 35 12.01 16.47 6.12
CA ILE A 35 10.60 16.76 5.88
C ILE A 35 10.13 17.59 7.07
N GLU A 36 9.89 18.86 6.83
CA GLU A 36 9.72 19.89 7.88
C GLU A 36 8.57 19.56 8.86
N ASN A 37 7.55 18.86 8.37
CA ASN A 37 6.42 18.37 9.16
C ASN A 37 5.57 17.40 8.35
N ALA A 38 4.67 16.67 9.01
CA ALA A 38 3.74 15.73 8.36
C ALA A 38 2.51 16.41 7.73
N ASN A 39 2.24 17.70 7.98
CA ASN A 39 1.05 18.38 7.48
C ASN A 39 0.94 18.27 5.95
N PRO A 40 -0.12 17.61 5.40
CA PRO A 40 -0.26 17.39 3.97
C PRO A 40 -0.54 18.67 3.17
N ASP A 41 -0.87 19.78 3.82
CA ASP A 41 -1.16 21.06 3.16
C ASP A 41 0.07 21.97 3.09
N SER A 42 1.14 21.66 3.81
CA SER A 42 2.41 22.38 3.67
C SER A 42 3.26 21.83 2.54
N GLU A 43 4.12 22.66 1.97
CA GLU A 43 4.98 22.28 0.85
C GLU A 43 6.17 21.42 1.31
N LEU A 44 6.72 20.63 0.38
CA LEU A 44 7.96 19.86 0.53
C LEU A 44 9.14 20.68 -0.01
N THR A 45 9.40 21.87 0.60
CA THR A 45 10.37 22.81 0.04
C THR A 45 11.79 22.25 0.02
N ILE A 46 12.24 21.66 1.14
CA ILE A 46 13.58 21.07 1.22
C ILE A 46 13.71 19.87 0.28
N PHE A 47 12.67 19.00 0.24
CA PHE A 47 12.67 17.86 -0.67
C PHE A 47 12.69 18.28 -2.14
N LYS A 48 11.91 19.29 -2.52
CA LYS A 48 11.86 19.82 -3.89
C LYS A 48 13.23 20.28 -4.39
N ASN A 49 14.00 20.95 -3.53
CA ASN A 49 15.33 21.46 -3.86
C ASN A 49 16.41 20.35 -3.87
N ASN A 50 16.14 19.19 -3.28
CA ASN A 50 17.06 18.09 -3.14
C ASN A 50 16.50 16.76 -3.68
N THR A 51 15.51 16.82 -4.60
CA THR A 51 14.85 15.64 -5.13
C THR A 51 15.86 14.68 -5.78
N PRO A 52 15.90 13.38 -5.37
CA PRO A 52 16.79 12.42 -5.98
C PRO A 52 16.52 12.25 -7.48
N ASN A 53 17.56 12.15 -8.30
CA ASN A 53 17.43 12.03 -9.76
C ASN A 53 16.53 10.87 -10.19
N LYS A 54 16.68 9.71 -9.56
CA LYS A 54 15.82 8.55 -9.86
C LYS A 54 14.35 8.83 -9.53
N PHE A 55 14.07 9.52 -8.41
CA PHE A 55 12.70 9.94 -8.06
C PHE A 55 12.13 10.92 -9.08
N ALA A 56 12.92 11.90 -9.51
CA ALA A 56 12.48 12.89 -10.48
C ALA A 56 12.12 12.28 -11.86
N ASN A 57 12.79 11.20 -12.24
CA ASN A 57 12.62 10.53 -13.54
C ASN A 57 11.63 9.34 -13.49
N ALA A 58 11.16 8.95 -12.32
CA ALA A 58 10.22 7.85 -12.15
C ALA A 58 8.82 8.20 -12.72
N LYS A 59 8.08 7.15 -13.06
CA LYS A 59 6.67 7.23 -13.50
C LYS A 59 5.72 6.56 -12.51
N ILE A 60 6.13 5.46 -11.91
CA ILE A 60 5.33 4.69 -10.96
C ILE A 60 5.92 4.85 -9.56
N PHE A 61 5.16 5.46 -8.67
CA PHE A 61 5.59 5.79 -7.31
C PHE A 61 4.86 4.90 -6.30
N GLY A 62 5.54 3.89 -5.76
CA GLY A 62 5.01 3.04 -4.69
C GLY A 62 5.37 3.62 -3.32
N PHE A 63 4.37 4.08 -2.56
CA PHE A 63 4.53 4.58 -1.20
C PHE A 63 3.96 3.60 -0.20
N GLY A 64 4.84 3.09 0.65
CA GLY A 64 4.52 2.11 1.67
C GLY A 64 3.96 2.70 2.95
N GLU A 65 3.84 1.85 3.94
CA GLU A 65 3.60 2.16 5.34
C GLU A 65 3.99 0.95 6.20
N ALA A 66 4.58 1.18 7.36
CA ALA A 66 4.96 0.11 8.28
C ALA A 66 3.76 -0.37 9.12
N SER A 67 2.64 0.35 9.08
CA SER A 67 1.36 0.01 9.69
C SER A 67 0.24 0.79 9.00
N HIS A 68 -0.88 0.11 8.72
CA HIS A 68 -2.09 0.74 8.18
C HIS A 68 -2.78 1.72 9.15
N ASN A 69 -2.33 1.83 10.36
CA ASN A 69 -3.00 2.57 11.43
C ASN A 69 -2.12 3.70 11.98
N THR A 70 -1.53 4.50 11.09
CA THR A 70 -0.59 5.57 11.44
C THR A 70 -0.94 6.87 10.73
N LYS A 71 -1.29 7.89 11.52
CA LYS A 71 -1.67 9.23 11.02
C LYS A 71 -0.57 9.87 10.17
N GLU A 72 0.65 9.94 10.70
CA GLU A 72 1.78 10.62 10.04
C GLU A 72 2.14 9.95 8.72
N PHE A 73 1.95 8.62 8.58
CA PHE A 73 2.17 7.93 7.30
C PHE A 73 1.12 8.36 6.27
N PHE A 74 -0.14 8.48 6.68
CA PHE A 74 -1.21 8.94 5.79
C PHE A 74 -0.99 10.38 5.36
N ASP A 75 -0.67 11.27 6.30
CA ASP A 75 -0.42 12.68 6.03
C ASP A 75 0.80 12.88 5.11
N ILE A 76 1.91 12.20 5.37
CA ILE A 76 3.12 12.30 4.54
C ILE A 76 2.88 11.72 3.14
N LYS A 77 2.20 10.58 3.00
CA LYS A 77 1.83 10.02 1.68
C LYS A 77 0.93 10.99 0.92
N ALA A 78 -0.06 11.59 1.58
CA ALA A 78 -0.90 12.62 0.97
C ALA A 78 -0.08 13.84 0.53
N LYS A 79 0.88 14.28 1.34
CA LYS A 79 1.80 15.39 1.03
C LYS A 79 2.64 15.09 -0.22
N PHE A 80 3.22 13.90 -0.31
CA PHE A 80 3.98 13.46 -1.49
C PHE A 80 3.10 13.30 -2.73
N PHE A 81 1.89 12.77 -2.57
CA PHE A 81 0.95 12.70 -3.69
C PHE A 81 0.61 14.10 -4.23
N LYS A 82 0.29 15.06 -3.36
CA LYS A 82 0.05 16.46 -3.75
C LYS A 82 1.27 17.07 -4.45
N TYR A 83 2.48 16.80 -3.96
CA TYR A 83 3.73 17.21 -4.61
C TYR A 83 3.85 16.63 -6.02
N LEU A 84 3.63 15.34 -6.21
CA LEU A 84 3.69 14.64 -7.50
C LEU A 84 2.64 15.15 -8.48
N VAL A 85 1.43 15.43 -8.00
CA VAL A 85 0.36 16.04 -8.82
C VAL A 85 0.76 17.43 -9.34
N LYS A 86 1.30 18.27 -8.45
CA LYS A 86 1.67 19.67 -8.77
C LYS A 86 2.94 19.76 -9.63
N ASN A 87 3.95 18.94 -9.36
CA ASN A 87 5.29 19.10 -9.94
C ASN A 87 5.64 18.07 -11.02
N GLN A 88 4.99 16.89 -11.03
CA GLN A 88 5.31 15.83 -11.97
C GLN A 88 4.13 15.36 -12.81
N GLY A 89 2.96 15.97 -12.65
CA GLY A 89 1.80 15.68 -13.48
C GLY A 89 1.14 14.32 -13.21
N VAL A 90 1.35 13.73 -12.04
CA VAL A 90 0.63 12.51 -11.63
C VAL A 90 -0.87 12.82 -11.52
N ARG A 91 -1.71 11.96 -12.11
CA ARG A 91 -3.18 12.08 -12.09
C ARG A 91 -3.88 10.80 -11.65
N ILE A 92 -3.14 9.71 -11.57
CA ILE A 92 -3.66 8.40 -11.20
C ILE A 92 -3.23 8.09 -9.77
N PHE A 93 -4.23 7.91 -8.90
CA PHE A 93 -4.07 7.47 -7.52
C PHE A 93 -4.61 6.04 -7.39
N ILE A 94 -3.75 5.09 -7.02
CA ILE A 94 -4.09 3.68 -6.88
C ILE A 94 -3.91 3.28 -5.42
N MET A 95 -4.93 2.66 -4.83
CA MET A 95 -4.92 2.26 -3.42
C MET A 95 -5.00 0.75 -3.26
N GLU A 96 -4.37 0.23 -2.20
CA GLU A 96 -4.56 -1.14 -1.71
C GLU A 96 -5.96 -1.27 -1.09
N ASP A 97 -6.95 -1.17 -1.95
CA ASP A 97 -8.37 -1.41 -1.69
C ASP A 97 -8.97 -1.97 -2.98
N GLU A 98 -10.20 -2.49 -2.92
CA GLU A 98 -10.81 -3.18 -4.04
C GLU A 98 -11.48 -2.25 -5.04
N TYR A 99 -11.82 -2.84 -6.18
CA TYR A 99 -12.49 -2.15 -7.30
C TYR A 99 -13.71 -1.32 -6.87
N GLN A 100 -14.55 -1.84 -5.98
CA GLN A 100 -15.76 -1.12 -5.56
C GLN A 100 -15.50 0.12 -4.71
N ALA A 101 -14.29 0.30 -4.17
CA ALA A 101 -13.92 1.55 -3.51
C ALA A 101 -14.02 2.76 -4.46
N GLU A 102 -13.87 2.52 -5.77
CA GLU A 102 -14.03 3.56 -6.80
C GLU A 102 -15.45 4.10 -6.89
N SER A 103 -16.45 3.30 -6.48
CA SER A 103 -17.87 3.64 -6.61
C SER A 103 -18.23 4.89 -5.81
N GLY A 104 -18.67 5.91 -6.51
CA GLY A 104 -19.01 7.21 -5.98
C GLY A 104 -17.81 8.12 -5.70
N ILE A 105 -16.59 7.59 -5.50
CA ILE A 105 -15.40 8.42 -5.26
C ILE A 105 -15.05 9.22 -6.52
N ASN A 106 -14.96 8.59 -7.69
CA ASN A 106 -14.60 9.28 -8.93
C ASN A 106 -15.66 10.31 -9.36
N GLU A 107 -16.94 9.98 -9.21
CA GLU A 107 -18.05 10.91 -9.47
C GLU A 107 -17.94 12.12 -8.54
N TRP A 108 -17.71 11.88 -7.26
CA TRP A 108 -17.66 12.95 -6.27
C TRP A 108 -16.42 13.84 -6.42
N ILE A 109 -15.23 13.28 -6.60
CA ILE A 109 -14.01 14.08 -6.80
C ILE A 109 -14.02 14.86 -8.13
N SER A 110 -14.87 14.45 -9.10
CA SER A 110 -15.08 15.15 -10.37
C SER A 110 -16.19 16.21 -10.32
N GLY A 111 -16.71 16.54 -9.13
CA GLY A 111 -17.72 17.57 -8.94
C GLY A 111 -19.14 17.07 -8.71
N GLY A 112 -19.39 15.74 -8.76
CA GLY A 112 -20.69 15.15 -8.53
C GLY A 112 -21.23 15.40 -7.11
N ASN A 113 -22.54 15.20 -6.93
CA ASN A 113 -23.22 15.36 -5.64
C ASN A 113 -22.86 14.22 -4.68
N GLY A 114 -23.04 14.46 -3.39
CA GLY A 114 -22.86 13.47 -2.34
C GLY A 114 -22.11 13.97 -1.12
N ASN A 115 -22.12 13.16 -0.08
CA ASN A 115 -21.41 13.43 1.16
C ASN A 115 -20.18 12.53 1.24
N ILE A 116 -18.98 13.11 1.32
CA ILE A 116 -17.71 12.35 1.32
C ILE A 116 -17.61 11.37 2.48
N LYS A 117 -18.16 11.69 3.66
CA LYS A 117 -18.18 10.76 4.80
C LYS A 117 -19.00 9.50 4.53
N THR A 118 -20.04 9.62 3.70
CA THR A 118 -20.85 8.48 3.24
C THR A 118 -20.15 7.71 2.14
N ILE A 119 -19.52 8.42 1.20
CA ILE A 119 -18.77 7.83 0.09
C ILE A 119 -17.54 7.06 0.62
N ALA A 120 -16.85 7.58 1.62
CA ALA A 120 -15.70 6.91 2.26
C ALA A 120 -16.08 5.59 2.97
N LYS A 121 -17.38 5.33 3.24
CA LYS A 121 -17.84 4.02 3.71
C LYS A 121 -17.78 2.92 2.62
N ASN A 122 -17.54 3.30 1.37
CA ASN A 122 -17.31 2.35 0.29
C ASN A 122 -15.92 1.73 0.33
N PHE A 123 -14.97 2.32 1.07
CA PHE A 123 -13.72 1.63 1.34
C PHE A 123 -14.01 0.29 1.99
N ASN A 124 -13.42 -0.73 1.45
CA ASN A 124 -13.60 -2.07 1.93
C ASN A 124 -12.77 -2.33 3.18
N MET A 125 -11.55 -1.84 3.15
CA MET A 125 -10.67 -1.84 4.29
C MET A 125 -11.04 -0.65 5.19
N TYR A 126 -11.79 -0.93 6.25
CA TYR A 126 -12.32 0.07 7.20
C TYR A 126 -11.26 1.02 7.77
N PHE A 127 -9.98 0.62 7.82
CA PHE A 127 -8.88 1.47 8.27
C PHE A 127 -8.55 2.62 7.31
N TRP A 128 -9.06 2.62 6.07
CA TRP A 128 -9.00 3.78 5.17
C TRP A 128 -10.09 4.83 5.43
N ASN A 129 -11.13 4.49 6.18
CA ASN A 129 -12.18 5.45 6.51
C ASN A 129 -11.77 6.35 7.67
N THR A 130 -10.78 7.17 7.44
CA THR A 130 -10.20 8.12 8.40
C THR A 130 -10.36 9.54 7.92
N LYS A 131 -10.20 10.50 8.85
CA LYS A 131 -10.23 11.93 8.54
C LYS A 131 -9.11 12.32 7.56
N GLU A 132 -7.93 11.71 7.69
CA GLU A 132 -6.78 11.94 6.82
C GLU A 132 -7.10 11.59 5.37
N ILE A 133 -7.70 10.42 5.12
CA ILE A 133 -8.09 9.98 3.77
C ILE A 133 -9.26 10.83 3.24
N VAL A 134 -10.26 11.13 4.07
CA VAL A 134 -11.36 12.04 3.68
C VAL A 134 -10.84 13.41 3.28
N ASN A 135 -9.88 13.97 4.02
CA ASN A 135 -9.25 15.25 3.69
C ASN A 135 -8.46 15.18 2.37
N LEU A 136 -7.79 14.06 2.10
CA LEU A 136 -7.11 13.85 0.81
C LEU A 136 -8.13 13.80 -0.35
N LEU A 137 -9.23 13.07 -0.20
CA LEU A 137 -10.29 13.03 -1.22
C LEU A 137 -10.93 14.42 -1.43
N GLN A 138 -11.14 15.20 -0.36
CA GLN A 138 -11.62 16.59 -0.45
C GLN A 138 -10.62 17.47 -1.23
N TRP A 139 -9.33 17.29 -0.99
CA TRP A 139 -8.31 18.00 -1.75
C TRP A 139 -8.31 17.58 -3.23
N MET A 140 -8.47 16.28 -3.55
CA MET A 140 -8.60 15.81 -4.94
C MET A 140 -9.81 16.47 -5.63
N ARG A 141 -10.95 16.56 -4.94
CA ARG A 141 -12.14 17.25 -5.46
C ARG A 141 -11.84 18.71 -5.77
N ASN A 142 -11.29 19.44 -4.81
CA ASN A 142 -10.96 20.87 -5.00
C ASN A 142 -9.97 21.07 -6.15
N TYR A 143 -9.01 20.17 -6.32
CA TYR A 143 -8.08 20.20 -7.45
C TYR A 143 -8.79 19.98 -8.79
N ASN A 144 -9.78 19.09 -8.83
CA ASN A 144 -10.46 18.68 -10.07
C ASN A 144 -11.49 19.70 -10.56
N LEU A 145 -12.11 20.51 -9.68
CA LEU A 145 -13.23 21.39 -10.03
C LEU A 145 -12.92 22.36 -11.19
N ASP A 146 -11.67 22.87 -11.23
CA ASP A 146 -11.23 23.83 -12.24
C ASP A 146 -10.46 23.15 -13.38
N LYS A 147 -10.48 21.81 -13.49
CA LYS A 147 -9.71 21.08 -14.49
C LYS A 147 -10.62 20.42 -15.53
N PRO A 148 -10.24 20.47 -16.81
CA PRO A 148 -10.89 19.65 -17.80
C PRO A 148 -10.72 18.17 -17.46
N LYS A 149 -11.70 17.36 -17.83
CA LYS A 149 -11.85 15.95 -17.43
C LYS A 149 -10.57 15.12 -17.60
N GLU A 150 -9.84 15.39 -18.65
CA GLU A 150 -8.60 14.71 -18.99
C GLU A 150 -7.42 15.06 -18.09
N ASN A 151 -7.50 16.13 -17.33
CA ASN A 151 -6.46 16.59 -16.40
C ASN A 151 -6.85 16.38 -14.93
N GLN A 152 -8.04 15.79 -14.69
CA GLN A 152 -8.52 15.49 -13.35
C GLN A 152 -7.78 14.30 -12.75
N ILE A 153 -7.62 14.33 -11.44
CA ILE A 153 -7.16 13.18 -10.65
C ILE A 153 -8.26 12.12 -10.66
N ARG A 154 -7.87 10.85 -10.77
CA ARG A 154 -8.74 9.69 -10.68
C ARG A 154 -8.24 8.72 -9.62
N PHE A 155 -9.20 8.14 -8.90
CA PHE A 155 -8.99 7.14 -7.86
C PHE A 155 -9.25 5.73 -8.41
N TYR A 156 -8.40 4.77 -8.03
CA TYR A 156 -8.54 3.36 -8.40
C TYR A 156 -8.22 2.45 -7.23
N GLY A 157 -8.99 1.35 -7.09
CA GLY A 157 -8.65 0.22 -6.25
C GLY A 157 -7.89 -0.84 -7.05
N MET A 158 -6.91 -1.50 -6.44
CA MET A 158 -6.12 -2.54 -7.12
C MET A 158 -6.30 -3.93 -6.53
N ASP A 159 -6.85 -4.06 -5.32
CA ASP A 159 -6.92 -5.31 -4.57
C ASP A 159 -8.11 -6.20 -4.97
N ILE A 160 -8.03 -7.49 -4.63
CA ILE A 160 -8.99 -8.51 -5.04
C ILE A 160 -9.54 -9.34 -3.87
N GLU A 161 -9.54 -8.82 -2.64
CA GLU A 161 -10.02 -9.59 -1.47
C GLU A 161 -11.54 -9.59 -1.28
N LEU A 162 -12.26 -8.72 -1.99
CA LEU A 162 -13.73 -8.69 -1.99
C LEU A 162 -14.32 -8.44 -3.38
N GLY A 163 -15.45 -9.10 -3.65
CA GLY A 163 -16.22 -8.95 -4.88
C GLY A 163 -17.49 -8.08 -4.76
N LYS A 164 -17.73 -7.50 -3.59
CA LYS A 164 -18.99 -6.79 -3.27
C LYS A 164 -19.36 -5.73 -4.30
N LYS A 165 -20.61 -5.73 -4.76
CA LYS A 165 -21.19 -4.76 -5.72
C LYS A 165 -20.63 -4.84 -7.17
N ILE A 166 -19.66 -5.68 -7.47
CA ILE A 166 -19.14 -5.81 -8.86
C ILE A 166 -20.24 -6.27 -9.82
N ASN A 167 -21.11 -7.17 -9.36
CA ASN A 167 -22.26 -7.64 -10.13
C ASN A 167 -23.19 -6.50 -10.59
N LEU A 168 -23.32 -5.42 -9.81
CA LEU A 168 -24.19 -4.31 -10.17
C LEU A 168 -23.72 -3.61 -11.44
N THR A 169 -22.42 -3.34 -11.57
CA THR A 169 -21.81 -2.79 -12.80
C THR A 169 -22.06 -3.69 -14.01
N ILE A 170 -21.95 -5.01 -13.82
CA ILE A 170 -22.16 -6.00 -14.88
C ILE A 170 -23.64 -5.98 -15.34
N ARG A 171 -24.58 -6.05 -14.38
CA ARG A 171 -26.03 -6.04 -14.69
C ARG A 171 -26.47 -4.74 -15.33
N GLU A 172 -26.00 -3.59 -14.83
CA GLU A 172 -26.31 -2.28 -15.37
C GLU A 172 -25.89 -2.18 -16.84
N PHE A 173 -24.68 -2.59 -17.18
CA PHE A 173 -24.18 -2.60 -18.55
C PHE A 173 -25.01 -3.51 -19.47
N ILE A 174 -25.31 -4.73 -19.04
CA ILE A 174 -26.10 -5.71 -19.79
C ILE A 174 -27.50 -5.18 -20.04
N ASN A 175 -28.18 -4.67 -19.00
CA ASN A 175 -29.56 -4.15 -19.10
C ASN A 175 -29.63 -2.90 -20.00
N LYS A 176 -28.71 -1.94 -19.81
CA LYS A 176 -28.64 -0.71 -20.61
C LYS A 176 -28.47 -1.00 -22.09
N ASN A 177 -27.63 -1.96 -22.41
CA ASN A 177 -27.24 -2.30 -23.78
C ASN A 177 -28.07 -3.46 -24.35
N LYS A 178 -29.05 -3.98 -23.60
CA LYS A 178 -29.92 -5.11 -24.02
C LYS A 178 -29.13 -6.33 -24.51
N ILE A 179 -27.99 -6.64 -23.89
CA ILE A 179 -27.15 -7.76 -24.25
C ILE A 179 -27.86 -9.04 -23.77
N ILE A 180 -28.03 -9.99 -24.68
CA ILE A 180 -28.62 -11.30 -24.34
C ILE A 180 -27.51 -12.17 -23.74
N VAL A 181 -27.70 -12.57 -22.49
CA VAL A 181 -26.85 -13.50 -21.74
C VAL A 181 -27.71 -14.51 -21.01
N GLU A 182 -27.18 -15.68 -20.71
CA GLU A 182 -27.86 -16.68 -19.90
C GLU A 182 -28.07 -16.13 -18.45
N GLU A 183 -29.32 -16.08 -17.98
CA GLU A 183 -29.66 -15.56 -16.65
C GLU A 183 -28.94 -16.30 -15.51
N ASP A 184 -28.67 -17.58 -15.69
CA ASP A 184 -27.93 -18.37 -14.69
C ASP A 184 -26.46 -17.91 -14.53
N LEU A 185 -25.84 -17.37 -15.58
CA LEU A 185 -24.50 -16.75 -15.48
C LEU A 185 -24.56 -15.45 -14.67
N LEU A 186 -25.64 -14.67 -14.81
CA LEU A 186 -25.84 -13.46 -14.00
C LEU A 186 -26.07 -13.80 -12.53
N LYS A 187 -26.87 -14.83 -12.22
CA LYS A 187 -27.05 -15.33 -10.84
C LYS A 187 -25.73 -15.81 -10.23
N ILE A 188 -24.83 -16.41 -11.03
CA ILE A 188 -23.50 -16.77 -10.57
C ILE A 188 -22.66 -15.54 -10.26
N ALA A 189 -22.67 -14.52 -11.12
CA ALA A 189 -21.98 -13.25 -10.85
C ALA A 189 -22.50 -12.61 -9.56
N ASP A 190 -23.82 -12.58 -9.33
CA ASP A 190 -24.42 -12.11 -8.08
C ASP A 190 -23.93 -12.92 -6.86
N SER A 191 -23.98 -14.23 -6.98
CA SER A 191 -23.57 -15.14 -5.91
C SER A 191 -22.08 -14.97 -5.56
N CYS A 192 -21.20 -14.88 -6.56
CA CYS A 192 -19.78 -14.64 -6.35
C CYS A 192 -19.52 -13.26 -5.73
N SER A 193 -20.21 -12.23 -6.24
CA SER A 193 -20.03 -10.86 -5.78
C SER A 193 -20.47 -10.66 -4.32
N ASN A 194 -21.53 -11.35 -3.89
CA ASN A 194 -22.11 -11.17 -2.55
C ASN A 194 -21.56 -12.17 -1.50
N LYS A 195 -20.85 -13.22 -1.92
CA LYS A 195 -20.32 -14.22 -1.01
C LYS A 195 -19.00 -13.77 -0.43
N MET A 196 -18.90 -13.75 0.90
CA MET A 196 -17.65 -13.47 1.63
C MET A 196 -16.75 -14.71 1.69
N ILE A 197 -15.43 -14.48 1.66
CA ILE A 197 -14.44 -15.54 1.87
C ILE A 197 -14.44 -15.94 3.34
N ASP A 198 -14.60 -17.24 3.61
CA ASP A 198 -14.32 -17.79 4.93
C ASP A 198 -12.85 -18.24 5.01
N TYR A 199 -12.00 -17.39 5.59
CA TYR A 199 -10.57 -17.67 5.76
C TYR A 199 -10.29 -18.84 6.72
N THR A 200 -11.31 -19.41 7.35
CA THR A 200 -11.15 -20.56 8.28
C THR A 200 -11.40 -21.90 7.62
N LYS A 201 -12.10 -21.93 6.48
CA LYS A 201 -12.52 -23.15 5.81
C LYS A 201 -12.18 -23.10 4.33
N PHE A 202 -11.72 -24.25 3.80
CA PHE A 202 -11.63 -24.47 2.37
C PHE A 202 -13.03 -24.67 1.76
N ASN A 203 -13.29 -24.06 0.61
CA ASN A 203 -14.59 -24.18 -0.05
C ASN A 203 -14.42 -24.35 -1.57
N ASN A 204 -14.63 -25.57 -2.05
CA ASN A 204 -14.55 -25.92 -3.47
C ASN A 204 -15.58 -25.18 -4.33
N TRP A 205 -16.67 -24.66 -3.75
CA TRP A 205 -17.71 -23.96 -4.48
C TRP A 205 -17.14 -22.89 -5.39
N TRP A 206 -16.15 -22.13 -4.92
CA TRP A 206 -15.53 -21.05 -5.68
C TRP A 206 -14.92 -21.52 -7.00
N GLN A 207 -14.23 -22.67 -6.99
CA GLN A 207 -13.56 -23.21 -8.16
C GLN A 207 -14.55 -23.55 -9.28
N TYR A 208 -15.74 -24.03 -8.92
CA TYR A 208 -16.79 -24.38 -9.89
C TYR A 208 -17.46 -23.17 -10.54
N GLN A 209 -17.29 -21.96 -10.00
CA GLN A 209 -17.89 -20.74 -10.56
C GLN A 209 -16.97 -20.07 -11.60
N ILE A 210 -15.67 -20.30 -11.55
CA ILE A 210 -14.69 -19.64 -12.44
C ILE A 210 -15.01 -19.85 -13.93
N PRO A 211 -15.26 -21.08 -14.42
CA PRO A 211 -15.59 -21.31 -15.84
C PRO A 211 -16.87 -20.57 -16.27
N LYS A 212 -17.84 -20.44 -15.38
CA LYS A 212 -19.13 -19.76 -15.66
C LYS A 212 -18.95 -18.25 -15.79
N LEU A 213 -18.14 -17.63 -14.91
CA LEU A 213 -17.77 -16.23 -15.03
C LEU A 213 -16.96 -15.93 -16.30
N ILE A 214 -16.07 -16.86 -16.69
CA ILE A 214 -15.34 -16.78 -17.96
C ILE A 214 -16.31 -16.88 -19.15
N LYS A 215 -17.33 -17.74 -19.08
CA LYS A 215 -18.38 -17.83 -20.10
C LYS A 215 -19.15 -16.52 -20.20
N LEU A 216 -19.61 -15.94 -19.07
CA LEU A 216 -20.28 -14.65 -19.03
C LEU A 216 -19.44 -13.55 -19.69
N LYS A 217 -18.13 -13.51 -19.36
CA LYS A 217 -17.20 -12.57 -19.99
C LYS A 217 -17.12 -12.76 -21.50
N LYS A 218 -17.07 -14.01 -21.99
CA LYS A 218 -17.06 -14.30 -23.44
C LYS A 218 -18.32 -13.84 -24.13
N GLU A 219 -19.49 -14.01 -23.52
CA GLU A 219 -20.78 -13.53 -24.09
C GLU A 219 -20.79 -12.00 -24.23
N ILE A 220 -20.30 -11.26 -23.23
CA ILE A 220 -20.15 -9.80 -23.31
C ILE A 220 -19.09 -9.40 -24.33
N LEU A 221 -17.97 -10.13 -24.41
CA LEU A 221 -16.91 -9.88 -25.42
C LEU A 221 -17.40 -10.05 -26.86
N ASN A 222 -18.35 -10.94 -27.09
CA ASN A 222 -18.96 -11.20 -28.41
C ASN A 222 -20.03 -10.16 -28.77
N SER A 223 -20.47 -9.29 -27.86
CA SER A 223 -21.38 -8.20 -28.18
C SER A 223 -20.71 -7.17 -29.12
N GLU A 224 -21.52 -6.52 -29.96
CA GLU A 224 -21.02 -5.49 -30.88
C GLU A 224 -20.67 -4.19 -30.19
N ILE A 225 -21.02 -4.03 -28.90
CA ILE A 225 -20.85 -2.83 -28.10
C ILE A 225 -19.39 -2.77 -27.62
N LYS A 226 -18.71 -1.69 -28.01
CA LYS A 226 -17.29 -1.42 -27.67
C LYS A 226 -17.07 0.00 -27.17
N ASP A 227 -18.05 0.58 -26.53
CA ASP A 227 -17.99 1.92 -25.97
C ASP A 227 -17.05 2.01 -24.73
N LYS A 228 -17.03 3.19 -24.11
CA LYS A 228 -16.23 3.43 -22.92
C LYS A 228 -16.63 2.54 -21.74
N GLU A 229 -17.93 2.30 -21.58
CA GLU A 229 -18.48 1.49 -20.47
C GLU A 229 -18.13 0.02 -20.65
N TYR A 230 -17.96 -0.45 -21.90
CA TYR A 230 -17.49 -1.78 -22.22
C TYR A 230 -16.13 -2.10 -21.56
N LYS A 231 -15.17 -1.17 -21.62
CA LYS A 231 -13.87 -1.37 -20.94
C LYS A 231 -14.03 -1.51 -19.42
N SER A 232 -14.93 -0.74 -18.82
CA SER A 232 -15.23 -0.80 -17.40
C SER A 232 -15.87 -2.12 -17.00
N VAL A 233 -16.84 -2.63 -17.75
CA VAL A 233 -17.49 -3.91 -17.44
C VAL A 233 -16.53 -5.10 -17.63
N ILE A 234 -15.68 -5.08 -18.63
CA ILE A 234 -14.66 -6.12 -18.81
C ILE A 234 -13.66 -6.10 -17.64
N ARG A 235 -13.26 -4.91 -17.18
CA ARG A 235 -12.42 -4.75 -16.00
C ARG A 235 -13.12 -5.30 -14.75
N SER A 236 -14.39 -4.95 -14.52
CA SER A 236 -15.16 -5.45 -13.37
C SER A 236 -15.29 -6.98 -13.35
N LEU A 237 -15.51 -7.59 -14.52
CA LEU A 237 -15.49 -9.05 -14.66
C LEU A 237 -14.14 -9.67 -14.37
N ASN A 238 -13.05 -9.04 -14.81
CA ASN A 238 -11.70 -9.51 -14.49
C ASN A 238 -11.47 -9.49 -12.96
N TYR A 239 -11.91 -8.44 -12.26
CA TYR A 239 -11.86 -8.39 -10.79
C TYR A 239 -12.71 -9.49 -10.14
N LEU A 240 -13.93 -9.72 -10.62
CA LEU A 240 -14.79 -10.76 -10.05
C LEU A 240 -14.24 -12.17 -10.28
N ILE A 241 -13.66 -12.42 -11.44
CA ILE A 241 -12.98 -13.68 -11.76
C ILE A 241 -11.75 -13.84 -10.83
N ALA A 242 -10.91 -12.81 -10.72
CA ALA A 242 -9.72 -12.83 -9.86
C ALA A 242 -10.08 -13.02 -8.38
N TYR A 243 -11.11 -12.34 -7.88
CA TYR A 243 -11.65 -12.56 -6.53
C TYR A 243 -12.10 -14.00 -6.32
N THR A 244 -12.88 -14.56 -7.26
CA THR A 244 -13.39 -15.93 -7.19
C THR A 244 -12.25 -16.95 -7.21
N GLU A 245 -11.22 -16.70 -8.02
CA GLU A 245 -10.03 -17.53 -8.09
C GLU A 245 -9.19 -17.43 -6.81
N TYR A 246 -8.99 -16.23 -6.27
CA TYR A 246 -8.34 -16.00 -4.97
C TYR A 246 -9.08 -16.78 -3.86
N ALA A 247 -10.40 -16.63 -3.79
CA ALA A 247 -11.24 -17.31 -2.81
C ALA A 247 -11.11 -18.84 -2.88
N SER A 248 -10.87 -19.39 -4.08
CA SER A 248 -10.65 -20.84 -4.27
C SER A 248 -9.29 -21.33 -3.76
N LYS A 249 -8.31 -20.42 -3.59
CA LYS A 249 -6.94 -20.72 -3.16
C LYS A 249 -6.72 -20.47 -1.67
N VAL A 250 -7.54 -19.62 -1.06
CA VAL A 250 -7.40 -19.24 0.36
C VAL A 250 -7.44 -20.49 1.25
N LYS A 251 -6.54 -20.52 2.23
CA LYS A 251 -6.27 -21.56 3.21
C LYS A 251 -5.70 -22.87 2.69
N SER A 252 -6.06 -23.34 1.51
CA SER A 252 -5.57 -24.62 0.98
C SER A 252 -4.20 -24.52 0.32
N LYS A 253 -3.84 -23.32 -0.18
CA LYS A 253 -2.67 -23.07 -1.02
C LYS A 253 -1.89 -21.82 -0.59
N PHE A 254 -1.67 -21.65 0.70
CA PHE A 254 -0.71 -20.67 1.20
C PHE A 254 0.73 -21.23 1.01
N PRO A 255 1.73 -20.46 0.51
CA PRO A 255 1.73 -19.03 0.19
C PRO A 255 1.17 -18.64 -1.19
N GLU A 256 0.82 -19.59 -2.06
CA GLU A 256 0.37 -19.35 -3.44
C GLU A 256 -0.81 -18.35 -3.54
N SER A 257 -1.72 -18.39 -2.57
CA SER A 257 -2.86 -17.43 -2.55
C SER A 257 -2.39 -15.99 -2.39
N THR A 258 -1.37 -15.75 -1.58
CA THR A 258 -0.81 -14.40 -1.38
C THR A 258 -0.03 -13.94 -2.61
N GLU A 259 0.76 -14.80 -3.23
CA GLU A 259 1.43 -14.49 -4.50
C GLU A 259 0.43 -14.18 -5.61
N PHE A 260 -0.65 -14.96 -5.68
CA PHE A 260 -1.73 -14.73 -6.63
C PHE A 260 -2.40 -13.36 -6.42
N ARG A 261 -2.67 -12.96 -5.16
CA ARG A 261 -3.22 -11.64 -4.85
C ARG A 261 -2.29 -10.52 -5.33
N ASP A 262 -1.01 -10.60 -5.01
CA ASP A 262 -0.03 -9.60 -5.40
C ASP A 262 0.18 -9.55 -6.93
N LEU A 263 0.17 -10.69 -7.62
CA LEU A 263 0.19 -10.74 -9.07
C LEU A 263 -1.05 -10.04 -9.66
N LYS A 264 -2.25 -10.26 -9.11
CA LYS A 264 -3.47 -9.60 -9.59
C LYS A 264 -3.49 -8.12 -9.29
N MET A 265 -2.96 -7.68 -8.15
CA MET A 265 -2.74 -6.25 -7.88
C MET A 265 -1.82 -5.63 -8.94
N PHE A 266 -0.72 -6.32 -9.31
CA PHE A 266 0.16 -5.85 -10.39
C PHE A 266 -0.56 -5.76 -11.74
N GLU A 267 -1.31 -6.79 -12.13
CA GLU A 267 -2.09 -6.79 -13.39
C GLU A 267 -3.11 -5.63 -13.40
N ASN A 268 -3.75 -5.34 -12.27
CA ASN A 268 -4.67 -4.22 -12.11
C ASN A 268 -3.95 -2.87 -12.24
N VAL A 269 -2.81 -2.69 -11.55
CA VAL A 269 -1.98 -1.47 -11.68
C VAL A 269 -1.55 -1.27 -13.13
N LYS A 270 -1.03 -2.31 -13.77
CA LYS A 270 -0.62 -2.28 -15.18
C LYS A 270 -1.77 -1.83 -16.08
N TRP A 271 -2.93 -2.47 -15.94
CA TRP A 271 -4.12 -2.12 -16.74
C TRP A 271 -4.53 -0.65 -16.53
N ILE A 272 -4.57 -0.19 -15.26
CA ILE A 272 -4.93 1.19 -14.92
C ILE A 272 -3.94 2.18 -15.56
N VAL A 273 -2.65 1.94 -15.46
CA VAL A 273 -1.62 2.81 -16.03
C VAL A 273 -1.71 2.85 -17.55
N GLU A 274 -1.86 1.72 -18.21
CA GLU A 274 -1.91 1.61 -19.67
C GLU A 274 -3.19 2.20 -20.29
N ASN A 275 -4.32 2.14 -19.58
CA ASN A 275 -5.62 2.55 -20.12
C ASN A 275 -6.10 3.91 -19.62
N GLU A 276 -5.68 4.34 -18.43
CA GLU A 276 -6.24 5.52 -17.75
C GLU A 276 -5.20 6.64 -17.55
N SER A 277 -3.89 6.33 -17.58
CA SER A 277 -2.84 7.34 -17.42
C SER A 277 -2.37 7.89 -18.77
N LYS A 278 -2.51 9.21 -18.99
CA LYS A 278 -2.06 9.86 -20.23
C LYS A 278 -0.54 9.91 -20.39
N ASN A 279 0.18 10.01 -19.28
CA ASN A 279 1.64 10.16 -19.27
C ASN A 279 2.37 8.97 -18.67
N GLY A 280 1.66 7.86 -18.42
CA GLY A 280 2.19 6.65 -17.80
C GLY A 280 2.54 6.80 -16.31
N LYS A 281 2.13 7.90 -15.65
CA LYS A 281 2.46 8.16 -14.25
C LYS A 281 1.33 7.78 -13.31
N ALA A 282 1.70 7.12 -12.19
CA ALA A 282 0.76 6.73 -11.15
C ALA A 282 1.39 6.78 -9.76
N PHE A 283 0.57 7.06 -8.75
CA PHE A 283 0.90 6.93 -7.34
C PHE A 283 0.19 5.71 -6.76
N ILE A 284 0.94 4.83 -6.09
CA ILE A 284 0.44 3.62 -5.45
C ILE A 284 0.55 3.78 -3.94
N TRP A 285 -0.57 3.64 -3.25
CA TRP A 285 -0.68 3.67 -1.80
C TRP A 285 -0.96 2.26 -1.29
N ALA A 286 0.05 1.65 -0.64
CA ALA A 286 -0.06 0.31 -0.10
C ALA A 286 0.82 0.11 1.13
N HIS A 287 0.77 -1.08 1.73
CA HIS A 287 1.69 -1.49 2.79
C HIS A 287 3.13 -1.62 2.26
N ASN A 288 4.11 -1.44 3.14
CA ASN A 288 5.54 -1.62 2.82
C ASN A 288 5.84 -2.94 2.12
N GLU A 289 5.16 -4.01 2.51
CA GLU A 289 5.44 -5.34 1.94
C GLU A 289 4.98 -5.47 0.50
N HIS A 290 3.89 -4.78 0.12
CA HIS A 290 3.38 -4.83 -1.24
C HIS A 290 4.22 -3.99 -2.22
N ILE A 291 4.82 -2.86 -1.75
CA ILE A 291 5.62 -1.99 -2.63
C ILE A 291 7.12 -2.32 -2.67
N ASN A 292 7.54 -3.30 -1.91
CA ASN A 292 8.94 -3.72 -1.77
C ASN A 292 9.45 -4.38 -3.08
N LYS A 293 10.64 -3.97 -3.54
CA LYS A 293 11.22 -4.41 -4.82
C LYS A 293 11.78 -5.83 -4.83
N LYS A 294 11.91 -6.45 -3.67
CA LYS A 294 12.52 -7.78 -3.57
C LYS A 294 11.44 -8.85 -3.46
N GLU A 295 11.12 -9.22 -2.27
CA GLU A 295 10.16 -10.26 -1.95
C GLU A 295 9.57 -9.99 -0.58
N MET A 296 8.33 -10.38 -0.38
CA MET A 296 7.67 -10.33 0.90
C MET A 296 7.95 -11.64 1.66
N TRP A 297 8.33 -11.54 2.93
CA TRP A 297 8.42 -12.70 3.81
C TRP A 297 7.11 -12.87 4.58
N SER A 298 6.44 -13.98 4.36
CA SER A 298 5.22 -14.31 5.09
C SER A 298 5.21 -15.77 5.53
N THR A 299 4.93 -16.00 6.81
CA THR A 299 4.73 -17.31 7.47
C THR A 299 5.74 -18.40 7.09
N GLY A 300 7.02 -18.02 6.92
CA GLY A 300 8.10 -18.97 6.66
C GLY A 300 8.46 -19.15 5.18
N SER A 301 7.82 -18.40 4.28
CA SER A 301 8.07 -18.45 2.84
C SER A 301 8.41 -17.07 2.29
N SER A 302 9.26 -17.02 1.26
CA SER A 302 9.46 -15.85 0.42
C SER A 302 8.39 -15.85 -0.67
N ILE A 303 7.78 -14.70 -0.93
CA ILE A 303 6.63 -14.53 -1.82
C ILE A 303 6.95 -13.40 -2.80
N ILE A 304 6.74 -13.65 -4.09
CA ILE A 304 6.81 -12.60 -5.10
C ILE A 304 5.63 -11.66 -4.91
N ASN A 305 5.91 -10.40 -4.62
CA ASN A 305 4.91 -9.38 -4.30
C ASN A 305 4.69 -8.39 -5.45
N LEU A 306 3.69 -7.52 -5.29
CA LEU A 306 3.37 -6.44 -6.23
C LEU A 306 4.61 -5.61 -6.62
N GLY A 307 5.40 -5.15 -5.63
CA GLY A 307 6.56 -4.29 -5.86
C GLY A 307 7.67 -4.97 -6.67
N ARG A 308 7.85 -6.29 -6.52
CA ARG A 308 8.77 -7.07 -7.35
C ARG A 308 8.26 -7.13 -8.79
N HIS A 309 6.99 -7.40 -9.02
CA HIS A 309 6.39 -7.37 -10.35
C HIS A 309 6.50 -5.99 -11.01
N LEU A 310 6.24 -4.91 -10.23
CA LEU A 310 6.42 -3.52 -10.71
C LEU A 310 7.87 -3.25 -11.10
N LYS A 311 8.85 -3.66 -10.27
CA LYS A 311 10.28 -3.50 -10.56
C LYS A 311 10.69 -4.26 -11.82
N ASP A 312 10.20 -5.49 -11.98
CA ASP A 312 10.56 -6.33 -13.12
C ASP A 312 9.97 -5.79 -14.44
N TYR A 313 8.77 -5.18 -14.40
CA TYR A 313 8.10 -4.63 -15.57
C TYR A 313 8.55 -3.20 -15.90
N TYR A 314 8.46 -2.26 -14.92
CA TYR A 314 8.75 -0.83 -15.12
C TYR A 314 10.23 -0.47 -14.98
N LYS A 315 11.07 -1.39 -14.50
CA LYS A 315 12.53 -1.19 -14.34
C LYS A 315 12.85 0.07 -13.52
N ASP A 316 13.55 1.03 -14.13
CA ASP A 316 13.97 2.27 -13.46
C ASP A 316 12.87 3.34 -13.40
N GLU A 317 11.75 3.13 -14.10
CA GLU A 317 10.56 3.98 -13.99
C GLU A 317 9.76 3.70 -12.69
N TYR A 318 10.03 2.59 -11.98
CA TYR A 318 9.43 2.31 -10.67
C TYR A 318 10.31 2.81 -9.54
N TYR A 319 9.73 3.63 -8.66
CA TYR A 319 10.36 4.15 -7.44
C TYR A 319 9.57 3.72 -6.20
N SER A 320 10.23 3.00 -5.30
CA SER A 320 9.63 2.45 -4.08
C SER A 320 10.11 3.23 -2.85
N VAL A 321 9.17 3.72 -2.03
CA VAL A 321 9.43 4.46 -0.79
C VAL A 321 8.88 3.66 0.39
N GLY A 322 9.77 3.10 1.20
CA GLY A 322 9.42 2.44 2.46
C GLY A 322 9.24 3.44 3.60
N PHE A 323 8.51 3.04 4.63
CA PHE A 323 8.31 3.82 5.85
C PHE A 323 8.76 3.03 7.08
N ASP A 324 9.36 3.73 8.04
CA ASP A 324 9.71 3.19 9.35
C ASP A 324 9.50 4.27 10.42
N PHE A 325 9.41 3.88 11.68
CA PHE A 325 9.14 4.80 12.79
C PHE A 325 9.87 4.41 14.08
N GLY A 326 10.03 5.38 14.97
CA GLY A 326 10.69 5.21 16.25
C GLY A 326 9.78 4.75 17.38
N ILE A 327 8.87 5.63 17.79
CA ILE A 327 7.96 5.46 18.93
C ILE A 327 6.56 5.95 18.57
N GLY A 328 5.59 5.77 19.45
CA GLY A 328 4.26 6.35 19.34
C GLY A 328 3.12 5.38 19.56
N LYS A 329 1.92 5.76 19.13
CA LYS A 329 0.68 5.02 19.34
C LYS A 329 0.15 4.45 18.04
N ILE A 330 -0.19 3.16 18.05
CA ILE A 330 -0.83 2.49 16.93
C ILE A 330 -2.09 1.76 17.37
N ASN A 331 -3.07 1.67 16.49
CA ASN A 331 -4.21 0.79 16.68
C ASN A 331 -3.95 -0.56 16.02
N GLY A 332 -4.27 -1.64 16.74
CA GLY A 332 -4.22 -3.00 16.23
C GLY A 332 -5.56 -3.68 16.41
N PHE A 333 -6.04 -4.39 15.39
CA PHE A 333 -7.21 -5.24 15.50
C PHE A 333 -6.83 -6.56 16.17
N VAL A 334 -7.42 -6.82 17.34
CA VAL A 334 -7.16 -8.00 18.14
C VAL A 334 -8.24 -9.05 17.86
N VAL A 335 -7.81 -10.22 17.41
CA VAL A 335 -8.68 -11.39 17.29
C VAL A 335 -8.62 -12.13 18.64
N ASP A 336 -9.68 -12.04 19.42
CA ASP A 336 -9.80 -12.66 20.74
C ASP A 336 -11.03 -13.58 20.81
N LYS A 337 -10.77 -14.88 20.91
CA LYS A 337 -11.85 -15.90 21.00
C LYS A 337 -12.69 -15.81 22.28
N LYS A 338 -12.15 -15.21 23.37
CA LYS A 338 -12.83 -15.12 24.66
C LYS A 338 -13.58 -13.81 24.84
N LYS A 339 -13.00 -12.68 24.39
CA LYS A 339 -13.54 -11.32 24.56
C LYS A 339 -14.22 -10.77 23.31
N GLY A 340 -14.25 -11.53 22.22
CA GLY A 340 -14.64 -11.02 20.92
C GLY A 340 -13.54 -10.18 20.26
N ASN A 341 -13.66 -9.99 18.96
CA ASN A 341 -12.71 -9.18 18.19
C ASN A 341 -12.89 -7.71 18.55
N HIS A 342 -11.80 -6.99 18.78
CA HIS A 342 -11.84 -5.59 19.18
C HIS A 342 -10.57 -4.83 18.76
N TRP A 343 -10.68 -3.51 18.69
CA TRP A 343 -9.54 -2.62 18.52
C TRP A 343 -8.85 -2.35 19.85
N LYS A 344 -7.52 -2.24 19.79
CA LYS A 344 -6.71 -1.86 20.94
C LYS A 344 -5.60 -0.92 20.51
N THR A 345 -5.45 0.19 21.25
CA THR A 345 -4.30 1.09 21.10
C THR A 345 -3.10 0.53 21.87
N TYR A 346 -1.94 0.55 21.23
CA TYR A 346 -0.66 0.15 21.80
C TYR A 346 0.29 1.33 21.84
N ASP A 347 0.96 1.51 22.98
CA ASP A 347 2.02 2.49 23.16
C ASP A 347 3.39 1.86 22.96
N ILE A 348 4.15 2.40 21.98
CA ILE A 348 5.53 2.04 21.71
C ILE A 348 6.40 3.15 22.29
N ILE A 349 6.77 3.05 23.55
CA ILE A 349 7.48 4.11 24.31
C ILE A 349 8.98 4.15 24.04
N LYS A 350 9.53 3.18 23.34
CA LYS A 350 10.93 3.09 22.91
C LYS A 350 11.07 2.24 21.66
N PRO A 351 12.04 2.56 20.78
CA PRO A 351 12.28 1.77 19.59
C PRO A 351 12.72 0.34 19.97
N PHE A 352 12.27 -0.62 19.20
CA PHE A 352 12.63 -2.02 19.42
C PHE A 352 14.15 -2.24 19.22
N LYS A 353 14.73 -3.12 20.05
CA LYS A 353 16.15 -3.47 19.94
C LYS A 353 16.44 -4.19 18.61
N LYS A 354 17.64 -3.97 18.06
CA LYS A 354 18.12 -4.59 16.82
C LYS A 354 17.24 -4.26 15.59
N THR A 355 16.67 -3.05 15.55
CA THR A 355 15.92 -2.51 14.40
C THR A 355 16.67 -1.33 13.80
N TYR A 356 16.36 -1.00 12.55
CA TYR A 356 16.79 0.25 11.92
C TYR A 356 16.35 1.46 12.73
N ALA A 357 15.10 1.47 13.17
CA ALA A 357 14.51 2.53 13.98
C ALA A 357 15.32 2.86 15.24
N LYS A 358 15.97 1.87 15.87
CA LYS A 358 16.80 2.11 17.07
C LYS A 358 17.96 3.08 16.80
N THR A 359 18.61 2.97 15.65
CA THR A 359 19.69 3.89 15.25
C THR A 359 19.12 5.20 14.70
N LEU A 360 18.05 5.14 13.91
CA LEU A 360 17.40 6.30 13.31
C LEU A 360 16.84 7.27 14.35
N MET A 361 16.45 6.79 15.53
CA MET A 361 16.02 7.66 16.65
C MET A 361 17.10 8.63 17.14
N SER A 362 18.36 8.38 16.83
CA SER A 362 19.49 9.24 17.26
C SER A 362 19.84 10.36 16.29
N ILE A 363 19.17 10.47 15.13
CA ILE A 363 19.36 11.57 14.18
C ILE A 363 18.74 12.87 14.70
N ASN A 364 19.13 14.00 14.12
CA ASN A 364 18.63 15.32 14.53
C ASN A 364 17.34 15.79 13.82
N LYS A 365 16.81 14.96 12.89
CA LYS A 365 15.58 15.24 12.14
C LYS A 365 14.43 14.41 12.68
N ASP A 366 13.25 15.00 12.88
CA ASP A 366 12.08 14.30 13.37
C ASP A 366 11.40 13.47 12.26
N ILE A 367 11.38 14.01 11.05
CA ILE A 367 10.93 13.34 9.85
C ILE A 367 11.98 13.55 8.76
N CYS A 368 12.39 12.48 8.10
CA CYS A 368 13.34 12.60 7.00
C CYS A 368 13.10 11.58 5.88
N PHE A 369 13.53 11.96 4.70
CA PHE A 369 13.65 11.09 3.54
C PHE A 369 15.13 10.73 3.34
N VAL A 370 15.44 9.44 3.28
CA VAL A 370 16.78 8.90 2.99
C VAL A 370 16.78 8.35 1.58
N ASP A 371 17.60 8.92 0.70
CA ASP A 371 17.90 8.34 -0.60
C ASP A 371 18.82 7.13 -0.40
N LEU A 372 18.29 5.93 -0.63
CA LEU A 372 19.01 4.68 -0.41
C LEU A 372 20.04 4.40 -1.51
N GLN A 373 19.88 4.97 -2.71
CA GLN A 373 20.90 4.89 -3.76
C GLN A 373 22.15 5.69 -3.36
N LYS A 374 21.95 6.92 -2.87
CA LYS A 374 23.06 7.74 -2.32
C LYS A 374 23.76 7.06 -1.15
N ALA A 375 23.00 6.30 -0.34
CA ALA A 375 23.56 5.52 0.76
C ALA A 375 24.47 4.38 0.29
N ILE A 376 24.21 3.79 -0.89
CA ILE A 376 25.08 2.78 -1.51
C ILE A 376 26.37 3.43 -2.05
N GLU A 377 26.23 4.50 -2.86
CA GLU A 377 27.32 5.13 -3.60
C GLU A 377 28.41 5.70 -2.68
N ASN A 378 28.02 6.31 -1.59
CA ASN A 378 28.97 6.97 -0.68
C ASN A 378 29.70 6.02 0.28
N GLY A 379 29.48 4.69 0.21
CA GLY A 379 30.23 3.66 0.96
C GLY A 379 30.16 3.76 2.48
N SER A 380 29.63 4.87 3.00
CA SER A 380 29.65 5.22 4.43
C SER A 380 28.52 4.55 5.21
N SER A 381 27.53 3.97 4.56
CA SER A 381 26.43 3.36 5.28
C SER A 381 26.19 1.90 4.89
N ASN A 382 27.17 1.04 5.18
CA ASN A 382 26.89 -0.38 5.35
C ASN A 382 25.67 -0.66 6.26
N PHE A 383 25.11 0.39 6.90
CA PHE A 383 23.98 0.29 7.78
C PHE A 383 22.70 -0.12 7.03
N PHE A 384 22.36 0.56 5.93
CA PHE A 384 21.16 0.24 5.14
C PHE A 384 21.37 -0.95 4.20
N SER A 385 22.63 -1.31 3.91
CA SER A 385 23.00 -2.47 3.10
C SER A 385 23.25 -3.73 3.94
N LYS A 386 23.17 -3.65 5.27
CA LYS A 386 23.24 -4.81 6.17
C LYS A 386 21.82 -5.23 6.57
N LYS A 387 21.64 -6.55 6.70
CA LYS A 387 20.40 -7.13 7.21
C LYS A 387 20.12 -6.67 8.64
N ASN A 388 19.00 -6.01 8.85
CA ASN A 388 18.54 -5.56 10.15
C ASN A 388 17.04 -5.81 10.29
N LYS A 389 16.49 -5.65 11.48
CA LYS A 389 15.06 -5.84 11.73
C LYS A 389 14.26 -4.60 11.33
N HIS A 390 13.10 -4.88 10.79
CA HIS A 390 12.07 -3.93 10.43
C HIS A 390 10.75 -4.35 11.06
N ILE A 391 9.93 -3.40 11.46
CA ILE A 391 8.61 -3.67 12.01
C ILE A 391 7.64 -4.00 10.87
N LEU A 392 6.87 -5.06 11.05
CA LEU A 392 5.79 -5.47 10.16
C LEU A 392 4.48 -5.49 10.94
N ILE A 393 3.65 -4.49 10.74
CA ILE A 393 2.34 -4.37 11.39
C ILE A 393 1.28 -4.15 10.32
N GLY A 394 0.54 -5.22 9.98
CA GLY A 394 -0.62 -5.13 9.10
C GLY A 394 -1.86 -4.56 9.82
N ALA A 395 -3.00 -4.63 9.14
CA ALA A 395 -4.28 -4.12 9.64
C ALA A 395 -4.83 -4.92 10.83
N GLY A 396 -4.57 -6.22 10.86
CA GLY A 396 -5.22 -7.11 11.81
C GLY A 396 -4.27 -8.02 12.59
N GLY A 397 -4.77 -8.59 13.69
CA GLY A 397 -4.07 -9.58 14.47
C GLY A 397 -2.85 -9.06 15.24
N TYR A 398 -2.66 -7.74 15.33
CA TYR A 398 -1.52 -7.16 16.03
C TYR A 398 -1.55 -7.52 17.52
N LYS A 399 -0.44 -8.11 17.96
CA LYS A 399 -0.14 -8.30 19.37
C LYS A 399 1.31 -7.87 19.58
N PRO A 400 1.61 -6.95 20.52
CA PRO A 400 2.98 -6.49 20.73
C PRO A 400 3.93 -7.59 21.23
N LYS A 401 3.38 -8.73 21.60
CA LYS A 401 4.14 -9.93 22.01
C LYS A 401 3.50 -11.18 21.41
N PRO A 402 4.30 -12.14 20.99
CA PRO A 402 5.76 -12.12 20.95
C PRO A 402 6.28 -11.22 19.81
N LEU A 403 7.28 -10.39 20.13
CA LEU A 403 7.86 -9.39 19.22
C LEU A 403 8.37 -9.97 17.89
N HIS A 404 8.81 -11.23 17.87
CA HIS A 404 9.31 -11.87 16.66
C HIS A 404 8.25 -12.02 15.54
N LYS A 405 6.96 -11.99 15.89
CA LYS A 405 5.85 -12.05 14.92
C LYS A 405 5.57 -10.74 14.23
N ILE A 406 6.12 -9.64 14.73
CA ILE A 406 5.93 -8.30 14.16
C ILE A 406 7.24 -7.71 13.61
N MET A 407 8.29 -8.53 13.55
CA MET A 407 9.59 -8.11 13.04
C MET A 407 10.09 -9.09 11.99
N ILE A 408 10.46 -8.55 10.86
CA ILE A 408 11.17 -9.27 9.80
C ILE A 408 12.55 -8.68 9.60
N SER A 409 13.42 -9.44 8.96
CA SER A 409 14.76 -8.95 8.61
C SER A 409 14.80 -8.51 7.17
N LYS A 410 15.26 -7.29 6.91
CA LYS A 410 15.39 -6.69 5.59
C LYS A 410 16.75 -6.04 5.38
N ILE A 411 17.10 -5.82 4.11
CA ILE A 411 18.16 -4.94 3.67
C ILE A 411 17.48 -3.79 2.93
N TYR A 412 17.46 -2.59 3.51
CA TYR A 412 16.67 -1.49 2.96
C TYR A 412 17.09 -1.09 1.55
N THR A 413 18.40 -1.08 1.26
CA THR A 413 18.92 -0.76 -0.08
C THR A 413 18.49 -1.75 -1.18
N GLU A 414 18.18 -2.98 -0.83
CA GLU A 414 17.63 -3.97 -1.77
C GLU A 414 16.11 -3.87 -1.89
N THR A 415 15.45 -3.36 -0.84
CA THR A 415 14.00 -3.39 -0.68
C THR A 415 13.32 -2.15 -1.25
N TYR A 416 13.90 -0.96 -1.03
CA TYR A 416 13.32 0.33 -1.42
C TYR A 416 14.33 1.19 -2.17
N ASP A 417 13.88 2.25 -2.83
CA ASP A 417 14.71 3.31 -3.40
C ASP A 417 14.87 4.47 -2.42
N GLY A 418 13.81 4.78 -1.69
CA GLY A 418 13.79 5.76 -0.61
C GLY A 418 13.21 5.21 0.68
N LEU A 419 13.60 5.80 1.80
CA LEU A 419 13.05 5.50 3.12
C LEU A 419 12.57 6.79 3.78
N ILE A 420 11.33 6.82 4.23
CA ILE A 420 10.83 7.86 5.13
C ILE A 420 10.85 7.32 6.55
N PHE A 421 11.53 8.06 7.43
CA PHE A 421 11.57 7.77 8.85
C PHE A 421 10.84 8.86 9.63
N VAL A 422 9.98 8.45 10.56
CA VAL A 422 9.22 9.32 11.47
C VAL A 422 9.57 8.96 12.90
N LYS A 423 10.12 9.89 13.68
CA LYS A 423 10.50 9.59 15.07
C LYS A 423 9.32 9.21 15.94
N GLU A 424 8.24 9.97 15.84
CA GLU A 424 7.04 9.76 16.66
C GLU A 424 5.79 9.71 15.80
N ILE A 425 4.97 8.68 16.02
CA ILE A 425 3.74 8.44 15.30
C ILE A 425 2.52 8.44 16.23
N SER A 426 1.37 8.74 15.66
CA SER A 426 0.07 8.71 16.32
C SER A 426 -0.94 7.88 15.54
N LYS A 427 -2.03 7.49 16.20
CA LYS A 427 -3.16 6.83 15.53
C LYS A 427 -3.93 7.81 14.66
N PRO A 428 -4.52 7.38 13.54
CA PRO A 428 -5.40 8.22 12.73
C PRO A 428 -6.73 8.50 13.44
N GLU A 429 -7.44 9.53 12.96
CA GLU A 429 -8.80 9.84 13.42
C GLU A 429 -9.82 9.08 12.56
N TYR A 430 -10.43 8.03 13.12
CA TYR A 430 -11.43 7.26 12.40
C TYR A 430 -12.79 7.95 12.38
N ASN A 431 -13.47 7.90 11.23
CA ASN A 431 -14.79 8.54 11.06
C ASN A 431 -15.93 7.80 11.79
N TRP A 432 -15.70 6.61 12.32
CA TRP A 432 -16.68 5.84 13.13
C TRP A 432 -16.46 5.95 14.65
N GLU A 433 -15.33 6.47 15.10
CA GLU A 433 -15.08 6.77 16.51
C GLU A 433 -15.79 8.10 16.85
N LYS A 434 -16.84 8.04 17.68
CA LYS A 434 -17.48 9.17 18.36
C LYS A 434 -17.47 8.92 19.85
#